data_6fc4e3d23e63c9fa1b1edfc0ed5064e1
#
_entry.id   6fc4e3d23e63c9fa1b1edfc0ed5064e1
#
_cell.length_a   1.000
_cell.length_b   1.000
_cell.length_c   1.000
_cell.angle_alpha   90.00
_cell.angle_beta   90.00
_cell.angle_gamma   90.00
#
_symmetry.space_group_name_H-M   'P 1'
#
loop_
_entity.id
_entity.type
_entity.pdbx_description
1 polymer ?
#
loop_
_entity_poly.entity_id
_entity_poly.type
_entity_poly.pdbx_seq_one_letter_code
_entity_poly.pdbx_strand_id
1 'polypeptide(L)'
;VIDLNRIDGFDWDKGNREKNWLKHRVATSECEEVFFNLPLLLQQADAAHSQVEPRYYVLGQSDSGRNLFIAFTVRTDKIRVISARDMSRKERSIYATANP
;
A
#
# COMPACT_ATOMS: atom_id res chain seq x y z
N VAL A 1 -6.35 2.85 -15.09
CA VAL A 1 -5.76 1.76 -14.32
C VAL A 1 -4.25 1.95 -14.21
N ILE A 2 -3.73 1.78 -13.02
CA ILE A 2 -2.30 1.93 -12.77
C ILE A 2 -1.53 0.69 -13.27
N ASP A 3 -0.37 0.92 -13.87
CA ASP A 3 0.56 -0.15 -14.24
C ASP A 3 1.75 -0.10 -13.30
N LEU A 4 1.79 -1.04 -12.36
CA LEU A 4 2.85 -1.11 -11.36
C LEU A 4 4.22 -1.41 -11.97
N ASN A 5 4.28 -1.95 -13.20
CA ASN A 5 5.54 -2.20 -13.89
C ASN A 5 6.24 -0.91 -14.34
N ARG A 6 5.51 0.20 -14.37
CA ARG A 6 6.05 1.50 -14.74
C ARG A 6 6.51 2.34 -13.55
N ILE A 7 6.32 1.82 -12.34
CA ILE A 7 6.75 2.53 -11.13
C ILE A 7 8.27 2.40 -11.02
N ASP A 8 8.95 3.52 -10.80
CA ASP A 8 10.40 3.55 -10.71
C ASP A 8 10.91 3.94 -9.32
N GLY A 9 10.07 3.86 -8.31
CA GLY A 9 10.49 4.09 -6.94
C GLY A 9 9.37 4.54 -6.03
N PHE A 10 9.77 5.05 -4.86
CA PHE A 10 8.87 5.48 -3.80
C PHE A 10 9.16 6.93 -3.44
N ASP A 11 8.11 7.67 -3.13
CA ASP A 11 8.19 9.08 -2.74
C ASP A 11 7.94 9.20 -1.23
N TRP A 12 9.03 9.25 -0.48
CA TRP A 12 8.99 9.43 0.98
C TRP A 12 9.43 10.84 1.36
N ASP A 13 8.66 11.46 2.25
CA ASP A 13 9.12 12.65 2.96
C ASP A 13 8.97 12.40 4.45
N LYS A 14 9.33 13.39 5.26
CA LYS A 14 9.25 13.26 6.71
C LYS A 14 7.82 12.94 7.16
N GLY A 15 6.83 13.59 6.56
CA GLY A 15 5.43 13.43 6.97
C GLY A 15 4.91 12.01 6.78
N ASN A 16 4.99 11.48 5.56
CA ASN A 16 4.43 10.15 5.30
C ASN A 16 5.30 9.02 5.86
N ARG A 17 6.60 9.24 6.05
CA ARG A 17 7.49 8.27 6.67
C ARG A 17 7.19 8.11 8.16
N GLU A 18 7.12 9.21 8.89
CA GLU A 18 6.94 9.18 10.35
C GLU A 18 5.52 8.81 10.75
N LYS A 19 4.51 9.28 10.03
CA LYS A 19 3.11 9.07 10.36
C LYS A 19 2.78 7.59 10.50
N ASN A 20 3.20 6.77 9.56
CA ASN A 20 2.88 5.34 9.56
C ASN A 20 3.63 4.59 10.65
N TRP A 21 4.85 5.01 10.94
CA TRP A 21 5.60 4.44 12.06
C TRP A 21 4.96 4.80 13.40
N LEU A 22 4.63 6.08 13.60
CA LEU A 22 4.08 6.54 14.88
C LEU A 22 2.70 5.96 15.16
N LYS A 23 1.85 5.91 14.14
CA LYS A 23 0.47 5.42 14.30
C LYS A 23 0.37 3.90 14.33
N HIS A 24 1.09 3.22 13.46
CA HIS A 24 0.85 1.80 13.18
C HIS A 24 2.10 0.94 13.25
N ARG A 25 3.24 1.52 13.58
CA ARG A 25 4.53 0.81 13.64
C ARG A 25 4.85 0.09 12.33
N VAL A 26 4.55 0.74 11.20
CA VAL A 26 4.90 0.23 9.89
C VAL A 26 6.09 1.02 9.37
N ALA A 27 7.19 0.32 9.12
CA ALA A 27 8.41 0.94 8.59
C ALA A 27 8.29 1.15 7.08
N THR A 28 9.04 2.11 6.54
CA THR A 28 9.07 2.36 5.09
C THR A 28 9.52 1.12 4.33
N SER A 29 10.49 0.37 4.85
CA SER A 29 10.96 -0.87 4.23
C SER A 29 9.84 -1.90 4.12
N GLU A 30 9.01 -2.04 5.14
CA GLU A 30 7.88 -2.97 5.10
C GLU A 30 6.87 -2.58 4.01
N CYS A 31 6.60 -1.28 3.86
CA CYS A 31 5.72 -0.80 2.81
C CYS A 31 6.27 -1.14 1.42
N GLU A 32 7.56 -0.91 1.22
CA GLU A 32 8.19 -1.17 -0.08
C GLU A 32 8.16 -2.66 -0.42
N GLU A 33 8.44 -3.52 0.56
CA GLU A 33 8.44 -4.98 0.39
C GLU A 33 7.12 -5.50 -0.13
N VAL A 34 6.00 -4.93 0.35
CA VAL A 34 4.66 -5.36 -0.05
C VAL A 34 4.48 -5.32 -1.56
N PHE A 35 5.03 -4.30 -2.22
CA PHE A 35 4.86 -4.12 -3.66
C PHE A 35 5.68 -5.11 -4.50
N PHE A 36 6.62 -5.82 -3.90
CA PHE A 36 7.44 -6.81 -4.58
C PHE A 36 7.05 -8.25 -4.26
N ASN A 37 6.11 -8.45 -3.35
CA ASN A 37 5.68 -9.79 -2.93
C ASN A 37 4.32 -10.14 -3.52
N LEU A 38 4.09 -11.44 -3.73
CA LEU A 38 2.83 -11.95 -4.26
C LEU A 38 2.12 -12.81 -3.20
N PRO A 39 0.80 -12.82 -3.20
CA PRO A 39 -0.09 -12.03 -4.04
C PRO A 39 -0.16 -10.58 -3.62
N LEU A 40 -0.45 -9.70 -4.56
CA LEU A 40 -0.68 -8.28 -4.32
C LEU A 40 -2.05 -7.93 -4.88
N LEU A 41 -2.99 -7.59 -4.00
CA LEU A 41 -4.35 -7.25 -4.40
C LEU A 41 -4.48 -5.74 -4.50
N LEU A 42 -4.72 -5.25 -5.72
CA LEU A 42 -4.79 -3.82 -6.02
C LEU A 42 -6.24 -3.43 -6.32
N GLN A 43 -6.68 -2.33 -5.74
CA GLN A 43 -7.98 -1.74 -6.00
C GLN A 43 -7.86 -0.22 -6.06
N GLN A 44 -8.53 0.40 -7.01
CA GLN A 44 -8.62 1.85 -7.09
C GLN A 44 -9.78 2.33 -6.22
N ALA A 45 -9.54 3.41 -5.47
CA ALA A 45 -10.59 4.05 -4.67
C ALA A 45 -11.64 4.66 -5.60
N ASP A 46 -12.88 4.78 -5.09
CA ASP A 46 -13.94 5.41 -5.85
C ASP A 46 -13.68 6.92 -6.03
N ALA A 47 -14.47 7.55 -6.92
CA ALA A 47 -14.30 8.96 -7.26
C ALA A 47 -14.47 9.89 -6.05
N ALA A 48 -15.30 9.52 -5.09
CA ALA A 48 -15.53 10.35 -3.90
C ALA A 48 -14.28 10.47 -3.03
N HIS A 49 -13.42 9.46 -3.06
CA HIS A 49 -12.17 9.43 -2.30
C HIS A 49 -10.95 9.83 -3.14
N SER A 50 -11.14 10.14 -4.42
CA SER A 50 -10.06 10.43 -5.36
C SER A 50 -10.21 11.80 -6.00
N GLN A 51 -10.61 12.82 -5.22
CA GLN A 51 -10.98 14.13 -5.76
C GLN A 51 -9.81 14.90 -6.36
N VAL A 52 -8.63 14.79 -5.77
CA VAL A 52 -7.45 15.56 -6.19
C VAL A 52 -6.48 14.67 -6.97
N GLU A 53 -6.20 13.50 -6.41
CA GLU A 53 -5.29 12.52 -7.01
C GLU A 53 -5.95 11.15 -6.94
N PRO A 54 -5.75 10.29 -7.95
CA PRO A 54 -6.23 8.92 -7.85
C PRO A 54 -5.62 8.23 -6.64
N ARG A 55 -6.46 7.56 -5.85
CA ARG A 55 -6.03 6.75 -4.72
C ARG A 55 -6.18 5.28 -5.03
N TYR A 56 -5.24 4.52 -4.55
CA TYR A 56 -5.20 3.08 -4.73
C TYR A 56 -5.00 2.42 -3.38
N TYR A 57 -5.52 1.21 -3.25
CA TYR A 57 -5.33 0.37 -2.06
C TYR A 57 -4.69 -0.93 -2.47
N VAL A 58 -3.77 -1.42 -1.66
CA VAL A 58 -3.25 -2.77 -1.83
C VAL A 58 -3.35 -3.54 -0.52
N LEU A 59 -3.58 -4.83 -0.66
CA LEU A 59 -3.39 -5.82 0.39
C LEU A 59 -2.22 -6.69 -0.02
N GLY A 60 -1.26 -6.85 0.87
CA GLY A 60 -0.07 -7.63 0.57
C GLY A 60 0.72 -7.97 1.81
N GLN A 61 1.85 -8.64 1.62
CA GLN A 61 2.71 -9.07 2.73
C GLN A 61 4.10 -8.49 2.61
N SER A 62 4.67 -8.11 3.75
CA SER A 62 6.08 -7.80 3.86
C SER A 62 6.90 -9.10 3.78
N ASP A 63 8.22 -8.96 3.70
CA ASP A 63 9.13 -10.12 3.64
C ASP A 63 9.01 -11.02 4.87
N SER A 64 8.69 -10.44 6.03
CA SER A 64 8.49 -11.20 7.26
C SER A 64 7.10 -11.82 7.39
N GLY A 65 6.24 -11.63 6.39
CA GLY A 65 4.89 -12.18 6.40
C GLY A 65 3.85 -11.31 7.10
N ARG A 66 4.18 -10.06 7.40
CA ARG A 66 3.21 -9.13 7.99
C ARG A 66 2.17 -8.73 6.95
N ASN A 67 0.89 -8.92 7.26
CA ASN A 67 -0.22 -8.59 6.36
C ASN A 67 -0.58 -7.13 6.48
N LEU A 68 -0.38 -6.37 5.41
CA LEU A 68 -0.55 -4.92 5.42
C LEU A 68 -1.61 -4.46 4.42
N PHE A 69 -2.34 -3.43 4.84
CA PHE A 69 -3.17 -2.60 3.98
C PHE A 69 -2.42 -1.29 3.74
N ILE A 70 -2.26 -0.92 2.46
CA ILE A 70 -1.57 0.32 2.10
C ILE A 70 -2.44 1.14 1.17
N ALA A 71 -2.70 2.39 1.55
CA ALA A 71 -3.32 3.38 0.68
C ALA A 71 -2.20 4.25 0.10
N PHE A 72 -2.23 4.47 -1.21
CA PHE A 72 -1.19 5.22 -1.87
C PHE A 72 -1.73 5.97 -3.09
N THR A 73 -0.92 6.89 -3.59
CA THR A 73 -1.11 7.52 -4.88
C THR A 73 0.19 7.41 -5.68
N VAL A 74 0.16 7.84 -6.93
CA VAL A 74 1.35 7.83 -7.78
C VAL A 74 1.63 9.27 -8.23
N ARG A 75 2.86 9.71 -8.03
CA ARG A 75 3.35 11.01 -8.47
C ARG A 75 4.64 10.82 -9.24
N THR A 76 4.66 11.26 -10.50
CA THR A 76 5.86 11.20 -11.35
C THR A 76 6.46 9.79 -11.36
N ASP A 77 5.61 8.79 -11.60
CA ASP A 77 5.99 7.36 -11.64
C ASP A 77 6.56 6.83 -10.32
N LYS A 78 6.29 7.48 -9.19
CA LYS A 78 6.70 7.02 -7.86
C LYS A 78 5.47 6.77 -6.99
N ILE A 79 5.54 5.71 -6.20
CA ILE A 79 4.50 5.40 -5.21
C ILE A 79 4.68 6.30 -4.01
N ARG A 80 3.64 7.06 -3.70
CA ARG A 80 3.58 7.85 -2.48
C ARG A 80 2.58 7.22 -1.52
N VAL A 81 3.09 6.62 -0.47
CA VAL A 81 2.24 5.99 0.56
C VAL A 81 1.53 7.08 1.36
N ILE A 82 0.21 6.94 1.46
CA ILE A 82 -0.62 7.84 2.26
C ILE A 82 -0.81 7.25 3.66
N SER A 83 -1.13 5.96 3.73
CA SER A 83 -1.37 5.27 4.99
C SER A 83 -1.00 3.80 4.85
N ALA A 84 -0.42 3.23 5.91
CA ALA A 84 -0.10 1.82 5.96
C ALA A 84 -0.40 1.31 7.36
N ARG A 85 -1.08 0.18 7.45
CA ARG A 85 -1.48 -0.43 8.72
C ARG A 85 -1.64 -1.94 8.55
N ASP A 86 -1.74 -2.64 9.67
CA ASP A 86 -2.08 -4.05 9.62
C ASP A 86 -3.47 -4.23 9.01
N MET A 87 -3.67 -5.33 8.31
CA MET A 87 -4.98 -5.68 7.76
C MET A 87 -6.00 -5.88 8.88
N SER A 88 -7.25 -5.45 8.61
CA SER A 88 -8.38 -5.82 9.45
C SER A 88 -8.68 -7.31 9.28
N ARG A 89 -9.55 -7.85 10.14
CA ARG A 89 -10.00 -9.24 10.02
C ARG A 89 -10.62 -9.52 8.65
N LYS A 90 -11.47 -8.60 8.18
CA LYS A 90 -12.13 -8.73 6.88
C LYS A 90 -11.10 -8.74 5.74
N GLU A 91 -10.13 -7.85 5.82
CA GLU A 91 -9.07 -7.77 4.80
C GLU A 91 -8.23 -9.02 4.78
N ARG A 92 -7.90 -9.58 5.95
CA ARG A 92 -7.16 -10.86 6.03
C ARG A 92 -7.93 -11.99 5.38
N SER A 93 -9.26 -12.04 5.58
CA SER A 93 -10.10 -13.05 4.91
C SER A 93 -10.08 -12.91 3.40
N ILE A 94 -10.17 -11.68 2.91
CA ILE A 94 -10.10 -11.40 1.46
C ILE A 94 -8.75 -11.84 0.91
N TYR A 95 -7.69 -11.48 1.61
CA TYR A 95 -6.33 -11.80 1.16
C TYR A 95 -6.06 -13.31 1.16
N ALA A 96 -6.54 -14.02 2.17
CA ALA A 96 -6.38 -15.47 2.27
C ALA A 96 -7.08 -16.20 1.11
N THR A 97 -8.21 -15.67 0.64
CA THR A 97 -8.93 -16.22 -0.51
C THR A 97 -8.12 -16.11 -1.80
N ALA A 98 -7.37 -15.03 -1.96
CA ALA A 98 -6.54 -14.81 -3.14
C ALA A 98 -5.24 -15.62 -3.11
N ASN A 99 -4.89 -16.17 -1.96
CA ASN A 99 -3.67 -16.97 -1.77
C ASN A 99 -4.04 -18.36 -1.25
N PRO A 100 -4.59 -19.23 -2.13
CA PRO A 100 -5.01 -20.57 -1.74
C PRO A 100 -3.84 -21.47 -1.34
#